data_788dc7a0cb31c61a33adf7c5e183a685
#
_entry.id   788dc7a0cb31c61a33adf7c5e183a685
#
_cell.length_a   1.000
_cell.length_b   1.000
_cell.length_c   1.000
_cell.angle_alpha   90.00
_cell.angle_beta   90.00
_cell.angle_gamma   90.00
#
_symmetry.space_group_name_H-M   'P 1'
#
loop_
_entity.id
_entity.type
_entity.pdbx_description
1 polymer ?
#
loop_
_entity_poly.entity_id
_entity_poly.type
_entity_poly.pdbx_seq_one_letter_code
_entity_poly.pdbx_strand_id
1 'polypeptide(L)'
;MKQRPTILDVAKQAGVSKSTVSLVLQGSASVKDETRKSVRKAMTDIGYVYNRSAATLRSASSGLIGLVINDLRNPFFTEFAALFQMELAKAGFATVLANSDEDPKLQSQMISSLVEHGVSGFIISPSYGEEAATLSVLDAANTPTLQVFRSLERAEGTYPFLA
;
A
#
# COMPACT_ATOMS: atom_id res chain seq x y z
N MET A 1 -13.26 -0.34 -28.37
CA MET A 1 -12.36 -0.13 -27.23
C MET A 1 -11.12 -1.00 -27.43
N LYS A 2 -9.89 -0.42 -27.36
CA LYS A 2 -8.66 -1.24 -27.42
C LYS A 2 -8.57 -2.11 -26.16
N GLN A 3 -8.44 -3.40 -26.36
CA GLN A 3 -8.26 -4.35 -25.25
C GLN A 3 -6.95 -4.05 -24.52
N ARG A 4 -6.97 -3.97 -23.17
CA ARG A 4 -5.76 -3.72 -22.38
C ARG A 4 -4.78 -4.88 -22.55
N PRO A 5 -3.48 -4.60 -22.79
CA PRO A 5 -2.48 -5.66 -22.86
C PRO A 5 -2.46 -6.52 -21.59
N THR A 6 -2.18 -7.79 -21.74
CA THR A 6 -2.13 -8.78 -20.65
C THR A 6 -0.69 -9.23 -20.39
N ILE A 7 -0.47 -9.94 -19.27
CA ILE A 7 0.83 -10.55 -18.98
C ILE A 7 1.23 -11.58 -20.05
N LEU A 8 0.27 -12.19 -20.73
CA LEU A 8 0.53 -13.12 -21.84
C LEU A 8 1.07 -12.39 -23.08
N ASP A 9 0.57 -11.19 -23.34
CA ASP A 9 1.07 -10.36 -24.44
C ASP A 9 2.51 -9.91 -24.18
N VAL A 10 2.83 -9.54 -22.90
CA VAL A 10 4.22 -9.26 -22.49
C VAL A 10 5.11 -10.47 -22.71
N ALA A 11 4.67 -11.65 -22.29
CA ALA A 11 5.45 -12.89 -22.44
C ALA A 11 5.74 -13.19 -23.91
N LYS A 12 4.73 -13.04 -24.76
CA LYS A 12 4.84 -13.22 -26.21
C LYS A 12 5.82 -12.20 -26.83
N GLN A 13 5.69 -10.93 -26.47
CA GLN A 13 6.53 -9.84 -26.98
C GLN A 13 7.99 -9.98 -26.53
N ALA A 14 8.23 -10.42 -25.29
CA ALA A 14 9.56 -10.61 -24.73
C ALA A 14 10.20 -11.95 -25.09
N GLY A 15 9.48 -12.89 -25.74
CA GLY A 15 9.98 -14.22 -26.08
C GLY A 15 10.24 -15.12 -24.86
N VAL A 16 9.48 -14.95 -23.76
CA VAL A 16 9.65 -15.70 -22.52
C VAL A 16 8.34 -16.31 -22.04
N SER A 17 8.40 -17.18 -21.03
CA SER A 17 7.20 -17.74 -20.42
C SER A 17 6.46 -16.71 -19.54
N LYS A 18 5.14 -16.91 -19.33
CA LYS A 18 4.34 -16.12 -18.36
C LYS A 18 4.96 -16.15 -16.96
N SER A 19 5.49 -17.30 -16.53
CA SER A 19 6.14 -17.44 -15.22
C SER A 19 7.40 -16.57 -15.13
N THR A 20 8.19 -16.49 -16.19
CA THR A 20 9.37 -15.61 -16.25
C THR A 20 8.97 -14.14 -16.12
N VAL A 21 7.91 -13.69 -16.83
CA VAL A 21 7.39 -12.34 -16.67
C VAL A 21 6.95 -12.10 -15.23
N SER A 22 6.24 -13.03 -14.61
CA SER A 22 5.82 -12.93 -13.22
C SER A 22 7.00 -12.78 -12.26
N LEU A 23 8.06 -13.57 -12.42
CA LEU A 23 9.29 -13.47 -11.63
C LEU A 23 9.99 -12.09 -11.78
N VAL A 24 10.01 -11.56 -13.02
CA VAL A 24 10.55 -10.21 -13.27
C VAL A 24 9.74 -9.14 -12.55
N LEU A 25 8.40 -9.22 -12.58
CA LEU A 25 7.50 -8.29 -11.92
C LEU A 25 7.60 -8.34 -10.40
N GLN A 26 7.90 -9.52 -9.85
CA GLN A 26 8.14 -9.74 -8.42
C GLN A 26 9.56 -9.36 -7.96
N GLY A 27 10.44 -8.95 -8.88
CA GLY A 27 11.80 -8.58 -8.54
C GLY A 27 12.72 -9.77 -8.20
N SER A 28 12.34 -11.00 -8.56
CA SER A 28 13.09 -12.21 -8.20
C SER A 28 14.54 -12.16 -8.67
N ALA A 29 15.48 -12.41 -7.78
CA ALA A 29 16.92 -12.44 -8.09
C ALA A 29 17.31 -13.59 -9.04
N SER A 30 16.44 -14.59 -9.22
CA SER A 30 16.70 -15.73 -10.09
C SER A 30 16.65 -15.42 -11.59
N VAL A 31 16.18 -14.21 -11.97
CA VAL A 31 16.06 -13.83 -13.38
C VAL A 31 17.28 -13.02 -13.82
N LYS A 32 17.92 -13.43 -14.90
CA LYS A 32 19.06 -12.73 -15.50
C LYS A 32 18.70 -11.31 -15.93
N ASP A 33 19.65 -10.38 -15.81
CA ASP A 33 19.43 -8.96 -16.12
C ASP A 33 19.01 -8.72 -17.58
N GLU A 34 19.54 -9.46 -18.53
CA GLU A 34 19.11 -9.37 -19.94
C GLU A 34 17.63 -9.69 -20.11
N THR A 35 17.16 -10.78 -19.48
CA THR A 35 15.76 -11.18 -19.50
C THR A 35 14.89 -10.10 -18.84
N ARG A 36 15.36 -9.53 -17.72
CA ARG A 36 14.67 -8.44 -17.04
C ARG A 36 14.52 -7.19 -17.92
N LYS A 37 15.59 -6.82 -18.62
CA LYS A 37 15.58 -5.69 -19.58
C LYS A 37 14.62 -5.96 -20.74
N SER A 38 14.65 -7.18 -21.33
CA SER A 38 13.76 -7.58 -22.43
C SER A 38 12.29 -7.50 -22.01
N VAL A 39 11.93 -8.03 -20.84
CA VAL A 39 10.56 -7.98 -20.33
C VAL A 39 10.10 -6.55 -20.08
N ARG A 40 10.94 -5.71 -19.45
CA ARG A 40 10.61 -4.30 -19.20
C ARG A 40 10.41 -3.52 -20.50
N LYS A 41 11.26 -3.77 -21.48
CA LYS A 41 11.12 -3.18 -22.83
C LYS A 41 9.79 -3.59 -23.46
N ALA A 42 9.48 -4.88 -23.45
CA ALA A 42 8.22 -5.40 -23.99
C ALA A 42 7.00 -4.75 -23.32
N MET A 43 7.02 -4.57 -21.98
CA MET A 43 5.95 -3.88 -21.26
C MET A 43 5.75 -2.45 -21.76
N THR A 44 6.84 -1.69 -21.93
CA THR A 44 6.80 -0.31 -22.44
C THR A 44 6.26 -0.29 -23.87
N ASP A 45 6.77 -1.16 -24.74
CA ASP A 45 6.41 -1.17 -26.17
C ASP A 45 4.91 -1.43 -26.40
N ILE A 46 4.28 -2.29 -25.58
CA ILE A 46 2.85 -2.60 -25.69
C ILE A 46 1.94 -1.81 -24.75
N GLY A 47 2.52 -0.93 -23.91
CA GLY A 47 1.76 -0.14 -22.93
C GLY A 47 1.16 -1.01 -21.80
N TYR A 48 1.83 -2.10 -21.41
CA TYR A 48 1.38 -2.93 -20.30
C TYR A 48 1.71 -2.29 -18.96
N VAL A 49 0.68 -2.10 -18.13
CA VAL A 49 0.82 -1.67 -16.74
C VAL A 49 0.53 -2.85 -15.81
N TYR A 50 1.49 -3.16 -14.95
CA TYR A 50 1.34 -4.24 -13.98
C TYR A 50 0.23 -3.95 -12.98
N ASN A 51 -0.78 -4.79 -12.96
CA ASN A 51 -1.86 -4.70 -11.98
C ASN A 51 -1.47 -5.49 -10.72
N ARG A 52 -0.96 -4.78 -9.72
CA ARG A 52 -0.59 -5.39 -8.43
C ARG A 52 -1.80 -5.98 -7.71
N SER A 53 -2.97 -5.36 -7.78
CA SER A 53 -4.18 -5.86 -7.13
C SER A 53 -4.58 -7.26 -7.62
N ALA A 54 -4.42 -7.53 -8.93
CA ALA A 54 -4.64 -8.87 -9.48
C ALA A 54 -3.58 -9.90 -9.05
N ALA A 55 -2.40 -9.44 -8.65
CA ALA A 55 -1.31 -10.29 -8.16
C ALA A 55 -1.39 -10.54 -6.66
N THR A 56 -2.00 -9.64 -5.90
CA THR A 56 -2.19 -9.71 -4.43
C THR A 56 -3.04 -10.92 -4.03
N LEU A 57 -3.91 -11.41 -4.90
CA LEU A 57 -4.59 -12.69 -4.70
C LEU A 57 -3.62 -13.89 -4.54
N ARG A 58 -2.34 -13.70 -4.84
CA ARG A 58 -1.27 -14.73 -4.76
C ARG A 58 -0.13 -14.35 -3.82
N SER A 59 -0.04 -13.09 -3.42
CA SER A 59 0.99 -12.58 -2.48
C SER A 59 0.29 -11.85 -1.34
N ALA A 60 0.72 -12.09 -0.10
CA ALA A 60 0.11 -11.52 1.10
C ALA A 60 0.25 -9.98 1.23
N SER A 61 0.80 -9.26 0.24
CA SER A 61 1.05 -7.82 0.33
C SER A 61 0.68 -7.11 -0.98
N SER A 62 -0.18 -6.10 -0.89
CA SER A 62 -0.51 -5.20 -2.01
C SER A 62 0.62 -4.19 -2.30
N GLY A 63 1.52 -3.98 -1.35
CA GLY A 63 2.49 -2.90 -1.39
C GLY A 63 1.87 -1.51 -1.20
N LEU A 64 0.64 -1.42 -0.66
CA LEU A 64 -0.02 -0.18 -0.29
C LEU A 64 0.06 0.02 1.23
N ILE A 65 0.39 1.23 1.67
CA ILE A 65 0.34 1.64 3.07
C ILE A 65 -0.70 2.75 3.21
N GLY A 66 -1.63 2.57 4.13
CA GLY A 66 -2.57 3.61 4.53
C GLY A 66 -1.89 4.57 5.50
N LEU A 67 -1.75 5.82 5.13
CA LEU A 67 -1.28 6.90 6.01
C LEU A 67 -2.49 7.74 6.41
N VAL A 68 -2.92 7.58 7.67
CA VAL A 68 -4.10 8.27 8.21
C VAL A 68 -3.62 9.36 9.15
N ILE A 69 -3.89 10.60 8.80
CA ILE A 69 -3.46 11.79 9.55
C ILE A 69 -4.65 12.68 9.93
N ASN A 70 -4.42 13.58 10.86
CA ASN A 70 -5.48 14.35 11.50
C ASN A 70 -5.92 15.58 10.69
N ASP A 71 -4.98 16.42 10.21
CA ASP A 71 -5.32 17.65 9.50
C ASP A 71 -4.25 18.04 8.48
N LEU A 72 -4.57 17.94 7.20
CA LEU A 72 -3.70 18.35 6.10
C LEU A 72 -3.49 19.87 6.00
N ARG A 73 -4.32 20.68 6.66
CA ARG A 73 -4.13 22.14 6.71
C ARG A 73 -3.01 22.53 7.69
N ASN A 74 -2.69 21.65 8.63
CA ASN A 74 -1.56 21.84 9.53
C ASN A 74 -0.25 21.46 8.80
N PRO A 75 0.69 22.42 8.62
CA PRO A 75 1.97 22.17 7.91
C PRO A 75 2.78 21.02 8.50
N PHE A 76 2.67 20.78 9.80
CA PHE A 76 3.35 19.67 10.47
C PHE A 76 2.95 18.32 9.86
N PHE A 77 1.64 18.06 9.70
CA PHE A 77 1.18 16.79 9.13
C PHE A 77 1.46 16.68 7.64
N THR A 78 1.43 17.77 6.90
CA THR A 78 1.79 17.77 5.47
C THR A 78 3.26 17.48 5.24
N GLU A 79 4.15 18.07 6.03
CA GLU A 79 5.59 17.80 5.95
C GLU A 79 5.90 16.35 6.35
N PHE A 80 5.32 15.88 7.45
CA PHE A 80 5.44 14.49 7.87
C PHE A 80 4.97 13.53 6.79
N ALA A 81 3.78 13.75 6.21
CA ALA A 81 3.23 12.89 5.17
C ALA A 81 4.13 12.84 3.93
N ALA A 82 4.67 14.00 3.51
CA ALA A 82 5.59 14.08 2.37
C ALA A 82 6.87 13.28 2.62
N LEU A 83 7.51 13.46 3.77
CA LEU A 83 8.73 12.74 4.14
C LEU A 83 8.48 11.23 4.23
N PHE A 84 7.41 10.82 4.91
CA PHE A 84 7.07 9.42 5.06
C PHE A 84 6.77 8.74 3.73
N GLN A 85 6.00 9.40 2.86
CA GLN A 85 5.72 8.92 1.51
C GLN A 85 7.01 8.68 0.71
N MET A 86 7.98 9.59 0.81
CA MET A 86 9.27 9.45 0.13
C MET A 86 10.04 8.23 0.63
N GLU A 87 10.10 8.02 1.94
CA GLU A 87 10.80 6.86 2.52
C GLU A 87 10.10 5.54 2.19
N LEU A 88 8.77 5.49 2.27
CA LEU A 88 8.00 4.32 1.86
C LEU A 88 8.18 4.01 0.37
N ALA A 89 8.25 5.03 -0.48
CA ALA A 89 8.51 4.85 -1.91
C ALA A 89 9.90 4.24 -2.19
N LYS A 90 10.94 4.66 -1.45
CA LYS A 90 12.27 4.04 -1.52
C LYS A 90 12.25 2.56 -1.11
N ALA A 91 11.40 2.21 -0.13
CA ALA A 91 11.17 0.83 0.29
C ALA A 91 10.24 0.03 -0.65
N GLY A 92 9.74 0.64 -1.73
CA GLY A 92 8.89 -0.02 -2.73
C GLY A 92 7.41 -0.04 -2.42
N PHE A 93 6.95 0.72 -1.41
CA PHE A 93 5.54 0.88 -1.07
C PHE A 93 4.92 2.10 -1.75
N ALA A 94 3.65 2.00 -2.08
CA ALA A 94 2.82 3.15 -2.43
C ALA A 94 2.00 3.58 -1.21
N THR A 95 1.74 4.88 -1.07
CA THR A 95 1.00 5.44 0.06
C THR A 95 -0.37 5.92 -0.39
N VAL A 96 -1.40 5.56 0.37
CA VAL A 96 -2.72 6.15 0.27
C VAL A 96 -2.91 7.04 1.49
N LEU A 97 -3.05 8.34 1.25
CA LEU A 97 -3.23 9.34 2.30
C LEU A 97 -4.71 9.53 2.59
N ALA A 98 -5.08 9.48 3.87
CA ALA A 98 -6.41 9.78 4.38
C ALA A 98 -6.32 10.87 5.47
N ASN A 99 -7.19 11.87 5.36
CA ASN A 99 -7.29 12.97 6.32
C ASN A 99 -8.55 12.82 7.16
N SER A 100 -8.41 12.57 8.46
CA SER A 100 -9.55 12.38 9.37
C SER A 100 -10.21 13.67 9.85
N ASP A 101 -9.57 14.81 9.64
CA ASP A 101 -10.05 16.13 10.12
C ASP A 101 -10.40 16.14 11.62
N GLU A 102 -9.63 15.39 12.43
CA GLU A 102 -9.84 15.15 13.86
C GLU A 102 -11.19 14.46 14.19
N ASP A 103 -11.91 13.93 13.21
CA ASP A 103 -13.15 13.20 13.41
C ASP A 103 -12.90 11.69 13.53
N PRO A 104 -13.10 11.08 14.70
CA PRO A 104 -12.87 9.64 14.90
C PRO A 104 -13.83 8.75 14.11
N LYS A 105 -15.04 9.21 13.78
CA LYS A 105 -15.98 8.47 12.93
C LYS A 105 -15.49 8.42 11.49
N LEU A 106 -15.09 9.59 10.97
CA LEU A 106 -14.50 9.68 9.64
C LEU A 106 -13.23 8.82 9.56
N GLN A 107 -12.39 8.85 10.61
CA GLN A 107 -11.20 8.04 10.70
C GLN A 107 -11.52 6.54 10.57
N SER A 108 -12.48 6.04 11.34
CA SER A 108 -12.90 4.63 11.31
C SER A 108 -13.44 4.22 9.94
N GLN A 109 -14.23 5.08 9.29
CA GLN A 109 -14.75 4.85 7.94
C GLN A 109 -13.62 4.78 6.90
N MET A 110 -12.64 5.67 6.99
CA MET A 110 -11.50 5.67 6.08
C MET A 110 -10.63 4.42 6.26
N ILE A 111 -10.39 4.01 7.50
CA ILE A 111 -9.65 2.78 7.79
C ILE A 111 -10.38 1.58 7.19
N SER A 112 -11.70 1.46 7.41
CA SER A 112 -12.53 0.38 6.83
C SER A 112 -12.40 0.34 5.31
N SER A 113 -12.53 1.50 4.66
CA SER A 113 -12.39 1.60 3.20
C SER A 113 -11.00 1.19 2.73
N LEU A 114 -9.94 1.60 3.41
CA LEU A 114 -8.57 1.22 3.06
C LEU A 114 -8.31 -0.28 3.25
N VAL A 115 -8.93 -0.90 4.28
CA VAL A 115 -8.90 -2.36 4.46
C VAL A 115 -9.58 -3.07 3.27
N GLU A 116 -10.76 -2.60 2.83
CA GLU A 116 -11.46 -3.14 1.66
C GLU A 116 -10.62 -3.01 0.37
N HIS A 117 -9.83 -1.95 0.25
CA HIS A 117 -8.90 -1.76 -0.86
C HIS A 117 -7.58 -2.51 -0.70
N GLY A 118 -7.44 -3.28 0.37
CA GLY A 118 -6.34 -4.23 0.59
C GLY A 118 -5.01 -3.57 0.91
N VAL A 119 -4.98 -2.52 1.73
CA VAL A 119 -3.69 -2.00 2.24
C VAL A 119 -2.95 -3.07 3.03
N SER A 120 -1.63 -3.04 2.97
CA SER A 120 -0.74 -4.02 3.62
C SER A 120 -0.37 -3.61 5.05
N GLY A 121 -0.64 -2.37 5.42
CA GLY A 121 -0.36 -1.83 6.74
C GLY A 121 -0.87 -0.40 6.88
N PHE A 122 -0.92 0.05 8.11
CA PHE A 122 -1.31 1.41 8.47
C PHE A 122 -0.22 2.15 9.22
N ILE A 123 -0.11 3.45 8.94
CA ILE A 123 0.54 4.43 9.80
C ILE A 123 -0.55 5.43 10.13
N ILE A 124 -0.87 5.58 11.41
CA ILE A 124 -2.03 6.32 11.86
C ILE A 124 -1.67 7.30 12.97
N SER A 125 -2.08 8.56 12.83
CA SER A 125 -2.20 9.49 13.94
C SER A 125 -3.64 9.43 14.44
N PRO A 126 -3.91 8.80 15.60
CA PRO A 126 -5.28 8.61 16.05
C PRO A 126 -5.99 9.94 16.37
N SER A 127 -7.26 10.04 15.99
CA SER A 127 -8.15 11.09 16.48
C SER A 127 -8.70 10.67 17.83
N TYR A 128 -8.79 11.61 18.77
CA TYR A 128 -9.37 11.36 20.09
C TYR A 128 -10.90 11.31 20.06
N GLY A 129 -11.50 10.61 21.01
CA GLY A 129 -12.94 10.31 21.08
C GLY A 129 -13.26 9.00 20.36
N GLU A 130 -14.31 8.35 20.60
CA GLU A 130 -14.76 7.07 19.98
C GLU A 130 -13.62 6.08 19.61
N GLU A 131 -12.58 6.01 20.43
CA GLU A 131 -11.36 5.23 20.18
C GLU A 131 -11.66 3.75 19.97
N ALA A 132 -12.68 3.23 20.65
CA ALA A 132 -13.15 1.87 20.51
C ALA A 132 -13.58 1.52 19.08
N ALA A 133 -14.14 2.46 18.32
CA ALA A 133 -14.54 2.23 16.94
C ALA A 133 -13.32 2.06 16.04
N THR A 134 -12.32 2.91 16.16
CA THR A 134 -11.05 2.80 15.41
C THR A 134 -10.32 1.51 15.75
N LEU A 135 -10.20 1.18 17.03
CA LEU A 135 -9.54 -0.07 17.48
C LEU A 135 -10.27 -1.31 16.97
N SER A 136 -11.61 -1.32 17.03
CA SER A 136 -12.41 -2.46 16.53
C SER A 136 -12.16 -2.74 15.05
N VAL A 137 -12.06 -1.71 14.23
CA VAL A 137 -11.79 -1.87 12.78
C VAL A 137 -10.38 -2.39 12.55
N LEU A 138 -9.38 -1.83 13.24
CA LEU A 138 -7.98 -2.26 13.11
C LEU A 138 -7.77 -3.70 13.58
N ASP A 139 -8.40 -4.07 14.69
CA ASP A 139 -8.33 -5.44 15.25
C ASP A 139 -8.99 -6.46 14.32
N ALA A 140 -10.19 -6.14 13.81
CA ALA A 140 -10.89 -7.00 12.88
C ALA A 140 -10.12 -7.18 11.56
N ALA A 141 -9.43 -6.16 11.10
CA ALA A 141 -8.62 -6.20 9.89
C ALA A 141 -7.35 -7.04 10.05
N ASN A 142 -6.85 -7.21 11.27
CA ASN A 142 -5.57 -7.88 11.57
C ASN A 142 -4.43 -7.36 10.69
N THR A 143 -4.45 -6.06 10.39
CA THR A 143 -3.47 -5.42 9.50
C THR A 143 -2.38 -4.76 10.35
N PRO A 144 -1.08 -4.95 10.03
CA PRO A 144 0.00 -4.29 10.73
C PRO A 144 -0.23 -2.78 10.83
N THR A 145 -0.17 -2.26 12.04
CA THR A 145 -0.48 -0.85 12.32
C THR A 145 0.61 -0.23 13.20
N LEU A 146 1.10 0.94 12.79
CA LEU A 146 1.99 1.79 13.56
C LEU A 146 1.25 3.08 13.92
N GLN A 147 1.21 3.41 15.20
CA GLN A 147 0.70 4.70 15.67
C GLN A 147 1.82 5.73 15.72
N VAL A 148 1.50 6.98 15.38
CA VAL A 148 2.43 8.11 15.42
C VAL A 148 1.78 9.30 16.13
N PHE A 149 2.57 10.06 16.89
CA PHE A 149 2.20 11.27 17.64
C PHE A 149 1.19 11.07 18.78
N ARG A 150 0.27 10.15 18.61
CA ARG A 150 -0.78 9.80 19.59
C ARG A 150 -0.93 8.30 19.65
N SER A 151 -1.29 7.76 20.80
CA SER A 151 -1.54 6.33 20.97
C SER A 151 -2.96 6.09 21.48
N LEU A 152 -3.56 5.02 20.98
CA LEU A 152 -4.78 4.44 21.55
C LEU A 152 -4.38 3.22 22.38
N GLU A 153 -4.91 3.15 23.59
CA GLU A 153 -4.68 2.02 24.48
C GLU A 153 -5.68 0.89 24.18
N ARG A 154 -5.19 -0.34 24.21
CA ARG A 154 -5.99 -1.56 24.06
C ARG A 154 -6.00 -2.32 25.37
N ALA A 155 -7.04 -3.12 25.59
CA ALA A 155 -7.13 -4.01 26.76
C ALA A 155 -5.96 -5.04 26.79
N GLU A 156 -5.47 -5.46 25.63
CA GLU A 156 -4.38 -6.44 25.47
C GLU A 156 -3.05 -5.80 25.05
N GLY A 157 -2.84 -4.53 25.36
CA GLY A 157 -1.65 -3.78 24.99
C GLY A 157 -1.93 -2.69 23.94
N THR A 158 -0.87 -2.02 23.47
CA THR A 158 -0.96 -0.97 22.44
C THR A 158 -0.41 -1.47 21.11
N TYR A 159 -0.88 -0.90 20.02
CA TYR A 159 -0.16 -0.99 18.76
C TYR A 159 1.23 -0.34 18.89
N PRO A 160 2.25 -0.77 18.11
CA PRO A 160 3.52 -0.07 18.07
C PRO A 160 3.31 1.43 17.90
N PHE A 161 4.06 2.21 18.69
CA PHE A 161 3.92 3.66 18.76
C PHE A 161 5.27 4.34 18.56
N LEU A 162 5.25 5.40 17.78
CA LEU A 162 6.39 6.31 17.57
C LEU A 162 5.97 7.72 17.99
N ALA A 163 6.63 8.25 19.04
CA ALA A 163 6.42 9.60 19.53
C ALA A 163 7.11 10.65 18.65
#